data_9763ad9b939c228325d82fd686bf51af
#
_entry.id   9763ad9b939c228325d82fd686bf51af
#
_cell.length_a   1.000
_cell.length_b   1.000
_cell.length_c   1.000
_cell.angle_alpha   90.00
_cell.angle_beta   90.00
_cell.angle_gamma   90.00
#
_symmetry.space_group_name_H-M   'P 1'
#
loop_
_entity.id
_entity.type
_entity.pdbx_description
1 polymer ?
#
loop_
_entity_poly.entity_id
_entity_poly.type
_entity_poly.pdbx_seq_one_letter_code
_entity_poly.pdbx_strand_id
1 'polypeptide(L)'
;TFDTTEQRILKIIDDNRETIVEFARDIYDHAELGYKEFRTSKKFVDFMKSLQLPVQTDLAITGAKAYLNKEKAGNASLALIGELDALRIPQHAHANQETQAAHCCGHHAQLAGVIGPALALTDAEVAQKLDGQVIFFATPAEEYGEIEFKNQLITDGKIAYGGGKCELIRIGAFDDVDVALAHHISLEGIRLGSNSGNGFVSK
;
A
#
# COMPACT_ATOMS: atom_id res chain seq x y z
N THR A 1 -25.02 -11.67 -10.51
CA THR A 1 -25.07 -10.40 -11.29
C THR A 1 -24.72 -9.29 -10.32
N PHE A 2 -23.80 -8.44 -10.68
CA PHE A 2 -23.42 -7.27 -9.89
C PHE A 2 -24.61 -6.29 -9.81
N ASP A 3 -24.79 -5.63 -8.68
CA ASP A 3 -25.76 -4.54 -8.55
C ASP A 3 -25.28 -3.25 -9.25
N THR A 4 -26.11 -2.22 -9.26
CA THR A 4 -25.80 -0.96 -9.95
C THR A 4 -24.59 -0.22 -9.36
N THR A 5 -24.33 -0.37 -8.06
CA THR A 5 -23.17 0.25 -7.37
C THR A 5 -21.89 -0.50 -7.73
N GLU A 6 -21.94 -1.81 -7.69
CA GLU A 6 -20.81 -2.68 -8.09
C GLU A 6 -20.44 -2.46 -9.57
N GLN A 7 -21.45 -2.37 -10.45
CA GLN A 7 -21.24 -2.05 -11.88
C GLN A 7 -20.59 -0.66 -12.07
N ARG A 8 -21.00 0.34 -11.28
CA ARG A 8 -20.39 1.67 -11.31
C ARG A 8 -18.92 1.62 -10.86
N ILE A 9 -18.62 0.92 -9.78
CA ILE A 9 -17.24 0.71 -9.28
C ILE A 9 -16.37 0.10 -10.38
N LEU A 10 -16.82 -0.99 -10.99
CA LEU A 10 -16.09 -1.67 -12.06
C LEU A 10 -15.88 -0.74 -13.27
N LYS A 11 -16.91 0.00 -13.66
CA LYS A 11 -16.80 0.95 -14.77
C LYS A 11 -15.78 2.06 -14.48
N ILE A 12 -15.77 2.63 -13.28
CA ILE A 12 -14.79 3.68 -12.92
C ILE A 12 -13.35 3.13 -12.98
N ILE A 13 -13.14 1.90 -12.52
CA ILE A 13 -11.81 1.26 -12.58
C ILE A 13 -11.41 1.04 -14.05
N ASP A 14 -12.31 0.55 -14.89
CA ASP A 14 -12.04 0.32 -16.31
C ASP A 14 -11.77 1.62 -17.06
N ASP A 15 -12.57 2.67 -16.81
CA ASP A 15 -12.39 3.99 -17.42
C ASP A 15 -11.03 4.65 -17.03
N ASN A 16 -10.49 4.29 -15.87
CA ASN A 16 -9.21 4.80 -15.35
C ASN A 16 -8.04 3.83 -15.51
N ARG A 17 -8.21 2.78 -16.28
CA ARG A 17 -7.22 1.71 -16.46
C ARG A 17 -5.83 2.23 -16.80
N GLU A 18 -5.71 3.18 -17.71
CA GLU A 18 -4.43 3.76 -18.10
C GLU A 18 -3.73 4.45 -16.93
N THR A 19 -4.44 5.29 -16.20
CA THR A 19 -3.93 5.97 -14.99
C THR A 19 -3.42 4.97 -13.96
N ILE A 20 -4.16 3.89 -13.71
CA ILE A 20 -3.78 2.84 -12.75
C ILE A 20 -2.53 2.10 -13.20
N VAL A 21 -2.47 1.73 -14.49
CA VAL A 21 -1.31 1.03 -15.07
C VAL A 21 -0.06 1.92 -15.09
N GLU A 22 -0.19 3.20 -15.47
CA GLU A 22 0.91 4.15 -15.46
C GLU A 22 1.43 4.43 -14.05
N PHE A 23 0.54 4.47 -13.06
CA PHE A 23 0.93 4.58 -11.66
C PHE A 23 1.85 3.41 -11.25
N ALA A 24 1.45 2.18 -11.59
CA ALA A 24 2.25 0.98 -11.31
C ALA A 24 3.58 0.97 -12.06
N ARG A 25 3.58 1.30 -13.36
CA ARG A 25 4.78 1.33 -14.19
C ARG A 25 5.82 2.32 -13.69
N ASP A 26 5.38 3.51 -13.33
CA ASP A 26 6.27 4.52 -12.80
C ASP A 26 6.94 4.09 -11.48
N ILE A 27 6.22 3.38 -10.60
CA ILE A 27 6.81 2.81 -9.39
C ILE A 27 7.78 1.68 -9.74
N TYR A 28 7.41 0.82 -10.68
CA TYR A 28 8.26 -0.28 -11.16
C TYR A 28 9.60 0.24 -11.70
N ASP A 29 9.57 1.30 -12.49
CA ASP A 29 10.77 1.90 -13.11
C ASP A 29 11.65 2.68 -12.11
N HIS A 30 11.11 3.00 -10.93
CA HIS A 30 11.80 3.78 -9.90
C HIS A 30 11.80 3.05 -8.55
N ALA A 31 12.15 1.78 -8.56
CA ALA A 31 12.15 0.93 -7.39
C ALA A 31 13.02 1.47 -6.25
N GLU A 32 12.48 1.48 -5.04
CA GLU A 32 13.14 1.92 -3.81
C GLU A 32 13.12 0.82 -2.76
N LEU A 33 14.19 0.77 -1.93
CA LEU A 33 14.34 -0.23 -0.87
C LEU A 33 13.62 0.20 0.41
N GLY A 34 13.35 -0.76 1.29
CA GLY A 34 12.61 -0.54 2.51
C GLY A 34 13.16 0.56 3.41
N TYR A 35 12.28 1.41 3.95
CA TYR A 35 12.55 2.65 4.68
C TYR A 35 13.29 3.75 3.86
N LYS A 36 13.37 3.60 2.56
CA LYS A 36 13.93 4.57 1.60
C LYS A 36 12.92 4.91 0.49
N GLU A 37 11.68 4.50 0.61
CA GLU A 37 10.62 4.62 -0.39
C GLU A 37 10.01 6.04 -0.46
N PHE A 38 10.87 7.05 -0.38
CA PHE A 38 10.41 8.46 -0.30
C PHE A 38 9.66 8.92 -1.55
N ARG A 39 10.14 8.51 -2.74
CA ARG A 39 9.50 8.87 -4.01
C ARG A 39 8.18 8.12 -4.18
N THR A 40 8.17 6.83 -3.90
CA THR A 40 6.97 5.97 -4.00
C THR A 40 5.90 6.43 -3.04
N SER A 41 6.28 6.70 -1.78
CA SER A 41 5.39 7.27 -0.77
C SER A 41 4.82 8.62 -1.21
N LYS A 42 5.68 9.53 -1.68
CA LYS A 42 5.24 10.84 -2.20
C LYS A 42 4.23 10.70 -3.34
N LYS A 43 4.48 9.79 -4.29
CA LYS A 43 3.57 9.53 -5.41
C LYS A 43 2.20 9.05 -4.92
N PHE A 44 2.16 8.12 -3.97
CA PHE A 44 0.92 7.68 -3.33
C PHE A 44 0.20 8.84 -2.63
N VAL A 45 0.91 9.62 -1.82
CA VAL A 45 0.36 10.78 -1.10
C VAL A 45 -0.21 11.83 -2.06
N ASP A 46 0.54 12.17 -3.11
CA ASP A 46 0.09 13.16 -4.11
C ASP A 46 -1.17 12.66 -4.83
N PHE A 47 -1.24 11.38 -5.16
CA PHE A 47 -2.41 10.78 -5.78
C PHE A 47 -3.64 10.86 -4.84
N MET A 48 -3.50 10.47 -3.58
CA MET A 48 -4.60 10.54 -2.60
C MET A 48 -5.06 11.98 -2.35
N LYS A 49 -4.13 12.92 -2.31
CA LYS A 49 -4.46 14.36 -2.22
C LYS A 49 -5.20 14.87 -3.46
N SER A 50 -4.89 14.37 -4.66
CA SER A 50 -5.62 14.73 -5.88
C SER A 50 -7.09 14.30 -5.84
N LEU A 51 -7.40 13.25 -5.08
CA LEU A 51 -8.75 12.80 -4.76
C LEU A 51 -9.38 13.55 -3.58
N GLN A 52 -8.73 14.61 -3.08
CA GLN A 52 -9.17 15.44 -1.96
C GLN A 52 -9.31 14.68 -0.63
N LEU A 53 -8.61 13.56 -0.48
CA LEU A 53 -8.61 12.78 0.75
C LEU A 53 -7.68 13.41 1.80
N PRO A 54 -8.07 13.44 3.08
CA PRO A 54 -7.16 13.72 4.18
C PRO A 54 -6.04 12.66 4.23
N VAL A 55 -4.79 13.09 4.33
CA VAL A 55 -3.63 12.18 4.31
C VAL A 55 -2.78 12.40 5.56
N GLN A 56 -2.36 11.30 6.19
CA GLN A 56 -1.35 11.24 7.23
C GLN A 56 -0.06 10.63 6.63
N THR A 57 1.07 11.29 6.84
CA THR A 57 2.38 10.91 6.29
C THR A 57 3.38 10.53 7.38
N ASP A 58 4.56 10.10 6.96
CA ASP A 58 5.72 9.84 7.81
C ASP A 58 5.48 8.75 8.87
N LEU A 59 4.55 7.84 8.59
CA LEU A 59 4.29 6.69 9.44
C LEU A 59 5.41 5.65 9.25
N ALA A 60 6.13 5.34 10.32
CA ALA A 60 7.30 4.47 10.24
C ALA A 60 8.22 4.90 9.07
N ILE A 61 8.61 6.17 9.05
CA ILE A 61 9.48 6.87 8.10
C ILE A 61 8.79 7.20 6.77
N THR A 62 8.33 6.23 6.00
CA THR A 62 7.82 6.45 4.64
C THR A 62 6.36 6.03 4.44
N GLY A 63 5.73 5.41 5.42
CA GLY A 63 4.33 4.99 5.32
C GLY A 63 3.35 6.16 5.31
N ALA A 64 2.18 5.94 4.72
CA ALA A 64 1.12 6.94 4.64
C ALA A 64 -0.28 6.32 4.65
N LYS A 65 -1.24 7.06 5.19
CA LYS A 65 -2.67 6.72 5.18
C LYS A 65 -3.48 7.84 4.54
N ALA A 66 -4.48 7.48 3.74
CA ALA A 66 -5.52 8.40 3.28
C ALA A 66 -6.89 7.88 3.72
N TYR A 67 -7.79 8.80 4.07
CA TYR A 67 -9.04 8.49 4.72
C TYR A 67 -10.24 8.91 3.86
N LEU A 68 -11.13 7.98 3.57
CA LEU A 68 -12.44 8.23 3.00
C LEU A 68 -13.50 8.04 4.08
N ASN A 69 -14.42 8.99 4.21
CA ASN A 69 -15.50 8.99 5.22
C ASN A 69 -14.97 8.86 6.66
N LYS A 70 -13.94 9.63 7.01
CA LYS A 70 -13.30 9.58 8.33
C LYS A 70 -14.29 9.82 9.49
N GLU A 71 -15.34 10.58 9.25
CA GLU A 71 -16.42 10.85 10.21
C GLU A 71 -17.26 9.61 10.54
N LYS A 72 -17.18 8.57 9.72
CA LYS A 72 -17.88 7.28 9.92
C LYS A 72 -17.02 6.19 10.58
N ALA A 73 -15.84 6.54 11.09
CA ALA A 73 -14.91 5.59 11.73
C ALA A 73 -15.54 4.81 12.90
N GLY A 74 -16.55 5.39 13.58
CA GLY A 74 -17.27 4.72 14.67
C GLY A 74 -18.15 3.55 14.26
N ASN A 75 -18.46 3.39 12.96
CA ASN A 75 -19.27 2.25 12.48
C ASN A 75 -18.37 1.06 12.14
N ALA A 76 -17.41 1.26 11.24
CA ALA A 76 -16.39 0.27 10.89
C ALA A 76 -15.27 0.95 10.08
N SER A 77 -14.06 0.45 10.19
CA SER A 77 -12.89 0.93 9.46
C SER A 77 -12.22 -0.21 8.69
N LEU A 78 -12.25 -0.12 7.37
CA LEU A 78 -11.57 -1.05 6.47
C LEU A 78 -10.29 -0.42 5.93
N ALA A 79 -9.13 -1.04 6.16
CA ALA A 79 -7.90 -0.66 5.51
C ALA A 79 -7.64 -1.50 4.25
N LEU A 80 -7.38 -0.83 3.14
CA LEU A 80 -6.84 -1.42 1.92
C LEU A 80 -5.34 -1.17 1.90
N ILE A 81 -4.54 -2.23 2.00
CA ILE A 81 -3.10 -2.16 2.21
C ILE A 81 -2.34 -2.40 0.91
N GLY A 82 -1.39 -1.52 0.61
CA GLY A 82 -0.35 -1.70 -0.39
C GLY A 82 1.03 -1.49 0.22
N GLU A 83 2.03 -2.18 -0.29
CA GLU A 83 3.42 -2.13 0.17
C GLU A 83 4.26 -1.26 -0.76
N LEU A 84 5.20 -0.50 -0.20
CA LEU A 84 5.94 0.53 -0.92
C LEU A 84 7.26 0.02 -1.51
N ASP A 85 7.90 -0.94 -0.85
CA ASP A 85 9.29 -1.29 -1.06
C ASP A 85 9.50 -2.31 -2.19
N ALA A 86 10.74 -2.37 -2.63
CA ALA A 86 11.28 -3.30 -3.59
C ALA A 86 12.41 -4.12 -2.97
N LEU A 87 12.80 -5.19 -3.64
CA LEU A 87 13.91 -6.06 -3.27
C LEU A 87 15.23 -5.59 -3.88
N ARG A 88 16.33 -5.82 -3.19
CA ARG A 88 17.67 -5.63 -3.75
C ARG A 88 18.08 -6.86 -4.56
N ILE A 89 17.97 -6.78 -5.87
CA ILE A 89 18.28 -7.89 -6.80
C ILE A 89 19.16 -7.35 -7.95
N PRO A 90 20.49 -7.31 -7.78
CA PRO A 90 21.40 -6.75 -8.79
C PRO A 90 21.31 -7.39 -10.17
N GLN A 91 20.90 -8.66 -10.23
CA GLN A 91 20.81 -9.43 -11.48
C GLN A 91 19.50 -9.19 -12.26
N HIS A 92 18.55 -8.45 -11.69
CA HIS A 92 17.30 -8.17 -12.37
C HIS A 92 17.51 -7.16 -13.51
N ALA A 93 16.91 -7.44 -14.68
CA ALA A 93 17.11 -6.62 -15.88
C ALA A 93 16.68 -5.13 -15.70
N HIS A 94 15.75 -4.88 -14.79
CA HIS A 94 15.25 -3.54 -14.46
C HIS A 94 15.71 -3.07 -13.07
N ALA A 95 16.79 -3.62 -12.54
CA ALA A 95 17.33 -3.14 -11.27
C ALA A 95 17.84 -1.69 -11.41
N ASN A 96 17.53 -0.88 -10.41
CA ASN A 96 18.08 0.46 -10.31
C ASN A 96 19.63 0.40 -10.32
N GLN A 97 20.28 1.24 -11.11
CA GLN A 97 21.73 1.17 -11.31
C GLN A 97 22.53 1.48 -10.04
N GLU A 98 22.00 2.31 -9.15
CA GLU A 98 22.69 2.75 -7.94
C GLU A 98 22.34 1.87 -6.74
N THR A 99 21.03 1.64 -6.51
CA THR A 99 20.53 0.95 -5.32
C THR A 99 20.38 -0.55 -5.52
N GLN A 100 20.38 -1.01 -6.77
CA GLN A 100 20.10 -2.39 -7.18
C GLN A 100 18.68 -2.87 -6.78
N ALA A 101 17.78 -1.93 -6.50
CA ALA A 101 16.40 -2.22 -6.20
C ALA A 101 15.62 -2.64 -7.46
N ALA A 102 14.75 -3.62 -7.32
CA ALA A 102 13.85 -4.07 -8.39
C ALA A 102 12.53 -4.58 -7.80
N HIS A 103 11.41 -4.22 -8.44
CA HIS A 103 10.10 -4.73 -8.05
C HIS A 103 9.86 -6.16 -8.57
N CYS A 104 10.30 -7.15 -7.81
CA CYS A 104 10.17 -8.57 -8.14
C CYS A 104 9.04 -9.24 -7.35
N CYS A 105 8.64 -8.67 -6.22
CA CYS A 105 7.55 -9.18 -5.38
C CYS A 105 6.17 -8.68 -5.81
N GLY A 106 6.12 -7.59 -6.60
CA GLY A 106 4.86 -7.09 -7.17
C GLY A 106 4.18 -5.97 -6.37
N HIS A 107 4.87 -5.35 -5.42
CA HIS A 107 4.31 -4.26 -4.61
C HIS A 107 3.83 -3.06 -5.44
N HIS A 108 4.47 -2.76 -6.58
CA HIS A 108 3.99 -1.75 -7.53
C HIS A 108 2.59 -2.05 -8.07
N ALA A 109 2.30 -3.34 -8.38
CA ALA A 109 0.98 -3.77 -8.83
C ALA A 109 -0.02 -3.82 -7.67
N GLN A 110 0.44 -4.16 -6.47
CA GLN A 110 -0.35 -4.13 -5.25
C GLN A 110 -0.80 -2.69 -4.92
N LEU A 111 0.09 -1.70 -5.01
CA LEU A 111 -0.28 -0.28 -4.84
C LEU A 111 -1.27 0.18 -5.90
N ALA A 112 -1.13 -0.24 -7.16
CA ALA A 112 -2.11 0.02 -8.21
C ALA A 112 -3.50 -0.56 -7.86
N GLY A 113 -3.52 -1.74 -7.23
CA GLY A 113 -4.75 -2.35 -6.70
C GLY A 113 -5.36 -1.59 -5.51
N VAL A 114 -4.63 -0.66 -4.87
CA VAL A 114 -5.18 0.29 -3.90
C VAL A 114 -5.69 1.56 -4.59
N ILE A 115 -5.00 2.01 -5.65
CA ILE A 115 -5.38 3.21 -6.42
C ILE A 115 -6.71 3.02 -7.16
N GLY A 116 -6.95 1.85 -7.74
CA GLY A 116 -8.23 1.55 -8.42
C GLY A 116 -9.45 1.72 -7.51
N PRO A 117 -9.50 1.04 -6.35
CA PRO A 117 -10.52 1.28 -5.34
C PRO A 117 -10.59 2.74 -4.84
N ALA A 118 -9.46 3.43 -4.69
CA ALA A 118 -9.47 4.83 -4.27
C ALA A 118 -10.24 5.71 -5.27
N LEU A 119 -10.01 5.53 -6.57
CA LEU A 119 -10.77 6.22 -7.63
C LEU A 119 -12.26 5.90 -7.58
N ALA A 120 -12.60 4.62 -7.43
CA ALA A 120 -13.98 4.19 -7.49
C ALA A 120 -14.77 4.55 -6.23
N LEU A 121 -14.19 4.39 -5.06
CA LEU A 121 -14.87 4.61 -3.78
C LEU A 121 -15.01 6.10 -3.44
N THR A 122 -14.18 6.98 -4.00
CA THR A 122 -14.30 8.44 -3.86
C THR A 122 -15.36 9.05 -4.79
N ASP A 123 -15.90 8.29 -5.75
CA ASP A 123 -17.06 8.73 -6.51
C ASP A 123 -18.24 9.03 -5.59
N ALA A 124 -18.88 10.19 -5.76
CA ALA A 124 -19.89 10.69 -4.83
C ALA A 124 -21.10 9.74 -4.67
N GLU A 125 -21.53 9.06 -5.75
CA GLU A 125 -22.63 8.11 -5.69
C GLU A 125 -22.26 6.79 -5.00
N VAL A 126 -20.97 6.44 -5.01
CA VAL A 126 -20.46 5.27 -4.30
C VAL A 126 -20.18 5.63 -2.84
N ALA A 127 -19.43 6.70 -2.58
CA ALA A 127 -19.02 7.11 -1.24
C ALA A 127 -20.19 7.32 -0.27
N GLN A 128 -21.30 7.90 -0.73
CA GLN A 128 -22.49 8.09 0.12
C GLN A 128 -23.16 6.80 0.57
N LYS A 129 -22.92 5.67 -0.13
CA LYS A 129 -23.49 4.35 0.21
C LYS A 129 -22.62 3.56 1.16
N LEU A 130 -21.38 4.01 1.40
CA LEU A 130 -20.50 3.37 2.36
C LEU A 130 -20.89 3.77 3.79
N ASP A 131 -21.09 2.80 4.64
CA ASP A 131 -21.58 3.00 6.02
C ASP A 131 -20.40 3.03 7.04
N GLY A 132 -19.17 2.98 6.56
CA GLY A 132 -17.94 2.99 7.36
C GLY A 132 -16.85 3.85 6.72
N GLN A 133 -15.71 3.88 7.40
CA GLN A 133 -14.47 4.49 6.92
C GLN A 133 -13.71 3.52 6.03
N VAL A 134 -13.10 4.05 4.96
CA VAL A 134 -12.09 3.31 4.20
C VAL A 134 -10.75 4.02 4.33
N ILE A 135 -9.72 3.25 4.66
CA ILE A 135 -8.34 3.72 4.80
C ILE A 135 -7.51 3.12 3.66
N PHE A 136 -6.95 3.97 2.81
CA PHE A 136 -5.96 3.55 1.82
C PHE A 136 -4.59 3.67 2.48
N PHE A 137 -3.92 2.54 2.70
CA PHE A 137 -2.74 2.46 3.54
C PHE A 137 -1.52 1.96 2.76
N ALA A 138 -0.55 2.83 2.55
CA ALA A 138 0.76 2.51 2.00
C ALA A 138 1.72 2.17 3.13
N THR A 139 2.16 0.91 3.21
CA THR A 139 3.03 0.41 4.28
C THR A 139 4.48 0.29 3.81
N PRO A 140 5.47 0.76 4.61
CA PRO A 140 6.88 0.69 4.24
C PRO A 140 7.49 -0.67 4.57
N ALA A 141 8.66 -0.95 3.98
CA ALA A 141 9.63 -1.96 4.43
C ALA A 141 9.02 -3.33 4.79
N GLU A 142 8.23 -3.90 3.89
CA GLU A 142 7.67 -5.25 4.06
C GLU A 142 8.77 -6.30 3.95
N GLU A 143 9.66 -6.12 2.98
CA GLU A 143 10.79 -6.99 2.71
C GLU A 143 11.89 -6.84 3.78
N TYR A 144 12.28 -7.95 4.36
CA TYR A 144 13.27 -7.94 5.44
C TYR A 144 14.71 -7.93 4.91
N GLY A 145 15.00 -7.08 3.93
CA GLY A 145 16.33 -6.83 3.36
C GLY A 145 17.11 -5.73 4.10
N GLU A 146 18.35 -5.48 3.69
CA GLU A 146 19.25 -4.43 4.20
C GLU A 146 19.35 -4.39 5.74
N ILE A 147 19.60 -5.53 6.35
CA ILE A 147 19.56 -5.72 7.82
C ILE A 147 20.50 -4.75 8.55
N GLU A 148 21.68 -4.49 8.02
CA GLU A 148 22.65 -3.55 8.62
C GLU A 148 22.11 -2.13 8.68
N PHE A 149 21.47 -1.64 7.59
CA PHE A 149 20.84 -0.34 7.55
C PHE A 149 19.64 -0.26 8.54
N LYS A 150 18.80 -1.29 8.59
CA LYS A 150 17.69 -1.36 9.52
C LYS A 150 18.17 -1.40 10.99
N ASN A 151 19.23 -2.12 11.28
CA ASN A 151 19.85 -2.13 12.61
C ASN A 151 20.42 -0.74 12.98
N GLN A 152 20.97 0.00 12.02
CA GLN A 152 21.39 1.38 12.24
C GLN A 152 20.19 2.28 12.59
N LEU A 153 19.07 2.14 11.87
CA LEU A 153 17.85 2.90 12.19
C LEU A 153 17.32 2.57 13.59
N ILE A 154 17.43 1.32 14.03
CA ILE A 154 17.06 0.90 15.40
C ILE A 154 18.02 1.54 16.42
N THR A 155 19.32 1.49 16.17
CA THR A 155 20.34 2.11 17.04
C THR A 155 20.14 3.62 17.16
N ASP A 156 19.77 4.27 16.07
CA ASP A 156 19.47 5.71 16.01
C ASP A 156 18.12 6.07 16.67
N GLY A 157 17.35 5.09 17.13
CA GLY A 157 16.04 5.28 17.74
C GLY A 157 14.94 5.72 16.76
N LYS A 158 15.17 5.55 15.45
CA LYS A 158 14.19 5.94 14.42
C LYS A 158 13.06 4.92 14.25
N ILE A 159 13.36 3.66 14.47
CA ILE A 159 12.43 2.53 14.48
C ILE A 159 12.81 1.57 15.62
N ALA A 160 11.88 0.69 15.98
CA ALA A 160 12.16 -0.43 16.88
C ALA A 160 12.16 -1.78 16.14
N TYR A 161 11.47 -1.86 15.01
CA TYR A 161 11.35 -3.08 14.21
C TYR A 161 11.80 -2.86 12.76
N GLY A 162 12.60 -3.80 12.24
CA GLY A 162 13.06 -3.76 10.85
C GLY A 162 11.96 -4.03 9.81
N GLY A 163 10.84 -4.64 10.20
CA GLY A 163 9.65 -4.84 9.36
C GLY A 163 8.64 -3.71 9.55
N GLY A 164 8.23 -3.08 8.45
CA GLY A 164 7.38 -1.88 8.49
C GLY A 164 6.03 -2.08 9.15
N LYS A 165 5.32 -3.19 8.89
CA LYS A 165 4.03 -3.47 9.53
C LYS A 165 4.17 -3.63 11.05
N CYS A 166 5.25 -4.27 11.53
CA CYS A 166 5.54 -4.38 12.96
C CYS A 166 5.79 -3.00 13.60
N GLU A 167 6.53 -2.15 12.90
CA GLU A 167 6.78 -0.78 13.36
C GLU A 167 5.50 0.07 13.35
N LEU A 168 4.66 -0.06 12.31
CA LEU A 168 3.36 0.59 12.23
C LEU A 168 2.42 0.18 13.37
N ILE A 169 2.39 -1.11 13.73
CA ILE A 169 1.63 -1.60 14.88
C ILE A 169 2.17 -0.98 16.17
N ARG A 170 3.48 -0.96 16.35
CA ARG A 170 4.12 -0.37 17.55
C ARG A 170 3.76 1.10 17.77
N ILE A 171 3.68 1.88 16.68
CA ILE A 171 3.34 3.32 16.76
C ILE A 171 1.83 3.59 16.76
N GLY A 172 0.99 2.54 16.86
CA GLY A 172 -0.47 2.68 16.88
C GLY A 172 -1.11 3.02 15.53
N ALA A 173 -0.37 2.83 14.42
CA ALA A 173 -0.88 3.17 13.10
C ALA A 173 -2.02 2.24 12.61
N PHE A 174 -2.28 1.15 13.30
CA PHE A 174 -3.41 0.24 13.05
C PHE A 174 -4.54 0.36 14.08
N ASP A 175 -4.45 1.26 15.07
CA ASP A 175 -5.43 1.37 16.15
C ASP A 175 -6.81 1.85 15.67
N ASP A 176 -6.87 2.48 14.49
CA ASP A 176 -8.09 2.94 13.83
C ASP A 176 -8.59 1.98 12.72
N VAL A 177 -8.11 0.72 12.70
CA VAL A 177 -8.44 -0.29 11.68
C VAL A 177 -9.12 -1.49 12.33
N ASP A 178 -10.38 -1.77 11.92
CA ASP A 178 -11.10 -2.98 12.36
C ASP A 178 -10.80 -4.18 11.47
N VAL A 179 -10.68 -3.94 10.16
CA VAL A 179 -10.41 -4.97 9.15
C VAL A 179 -9.34 -4.48 8.18
N ALA A 180 -8.36 -5.32 7.91
CA ALA A 180 -7.33 -5.06 6.92
C ALA A 180 -7.44 -6.05 5.76
N LEU A 181 -7.45 -5.52 4.53
CA LEU A 181 -7.45 -6.28 3.29
C LEU A 181 -6.19 -5.94 2.50
N ALA A 182 -5.42 -6.95 2.16
CA ALA A 182 -4.30 -6.85 1.24
C ALA A 182 -4.47 -7.87 0.11
N HIS A 183 -3.96 -7.55 -1.07
CA HIS A 183 -3.83 -8.52 -2.16
C HIS A 183 -2.36 -8.65 -2.53
N HIS A 184 -2.01 -9.76 -3.12
CA HIS A 184 -0.66 -9.99 -3.61
C HIS A 184 -0.72 -10.72 -4.96
N ILE A 185 0.23 -10.49 -5.83
CA ILE A 185 0.32 -11.24 -7.08
C ILE A 185 0.56 -12.72 -6.79
N SER A 186 -0.06 -13.59 -7.59
CA SER A 186 0.09 -15.03 -7.47
C SER A 186 0.15 -15.68 -8.83
N LEU A 187 0.95 -16.73 -8.97
CA LEU A 187 0.99 -17.58 -10.16
C LEU A 187 -0.16 -18.61 -10.20
N GLU A 188 -0.86 -18.79 -9.10
CA GLU A 188 -1.90 -19.82 -8.94
C GLU A 188 -3.34 -19.30 -9.15
N GLY A 189 -3.51 -18.08 -9.67
CA GLY A 189 -4.82 -17.45 -9.88
C GLY A 189 -5.34 -16.74 -8.62
N ILE A 190 -6.59 -16.23 -8.71
CA ILE A 190 -7.19 -15.45 -7.64
C ILE A 190 -7.74 -16.37 -6.55
N ARG A 191 -7.24 -16.22 -5.33
CA ARG A 191 -7.74 -16.92 -4.14
C ARG A 191 -8.05 -15.91 -3.06
N LEU A 192 -9.21 -16.05 -2.42
CA LEU A 192 -9.52 -15.34 -1.18
C LEU A 192 -9.11 -16.25 -0.01
N GLY A 193 -8.21 -15.78 0.84
CA GLY A 193 -7.77 -16.50 2.03
C GLY A 193 -7.72 -15.58 3.24
N SER A 194 -8.01 -16.15 4.42
CA SER A 194 -7.70 -15.48 5.68
C SER A 194 -6.30 -15.93 6.12
N ASN A 195 -5.39 -15.00 6.30
CA ASN A 195 -4.07 -15.29 6.82
C ASN A 195 -4.11 -15.28 8.36
N SER A 196 -4.53 -16.39 8.93
CA SER A 196 -4.46 -16.57 10.38
C SER A 196 -3.08 -17.13 10.79
N GLY A 197 -2.05 -16.29 10.67
CA GLY A 197 -0.84 -16.44 11.47
C GLY A 197 0.20 -17.48 11.06
N ASN A 198 0.16 -18.05 9.86
CA ASN A 198 1.26 -18.87 9.35
C ASN A 198 2.12 -18.06 8.38
N GLY A 199 2.89 -17.11 8.90
CA GLY A 199 3.92 -16.44 8.13
C GLY A 199 5.06 -17.41 7.83
N PHE A 200 5.43 -17.56 6.56
CA PHE A 200 6.71 -18.17 6.19
C PHE A 200 7.81 -17.12 6.39
N VAL A 201 8.68 -17.34 7.34
CA VAL A 201 9.96 -16.65 7.40
C VAL A 201 10.93 -17.49 6.59
N SER A 202 11.24 -17.08 5.36
CA SER A 202 12.39 -17.64 4.66
C SER A 202 13.66 -17.01 5.25
N LYS A 203 14.59 -17.86 5.64
CA LYS A 203 15.95 -17.44 6.02
C LYS A 203 16.83 -17.34 4.78
#